data_c02d974800ba6ac7d536bc91e90993f3
#
_entry.id   c02d974800ba6ac7d536bc91e90993f3
#
_cell.length_a   1.000
_cell.length_b   1.000
_cell.length_c   1.000
_cell.angle_alpha   90.00
_cell.angle_beta   90.00
_cell.angle_gamma   90.00
#
_symmetry.space_group_name_H-M   'P 1'
#
loop_
_entity.id
_entity.type
_entity.pdbx_description
1 polymer ?
#
loop_
_entity_poly.entity_id
_entity_poly.type
_entity_poly.pdbx_seq_one_letter_code
_entity_poly.pdbx_strand_id
1 'polypeptide(L)'
;IDMKRIFISMTGIITCMNLMAQTPVSFYPQENDQDINIDTHLVIVFDQTVKTGSKGIITVTDKTTRKVVDRIDMSIPAGPTEGQPKNPNAVYTPVPYIYKVENVTNRNTRPGTPSGAAKEDKRKYQKTIIGGFSDAFHFYPVICHGNKATIYLHNNMLECGHEYEIKISKGTIEGWNGKKSWTFRTKKNAPSADLRHIVVAADGSGDFSTLQGAMDWIPDSLPSEASRKKVFVKNGDYEELVYFRNKRFVTIQGESMDGVVVHYPNNEVFNPHPVDIKTNEQKGTFPSRRAAVAADNCADMIFKDITFKTDCKGQAEGFLLNGERNFAENVHVIGDGDALQVNGSAYWLNCVIDGGGDTVLGRGPSYFNHCTLSSYGAFMWIRNTRENHGNIFNDCTFKGLGKDAVIVRLPDNKGRNYPDAECVLLNCTLDGVPSEGFGPIDESASTANLLEFNSHDRKGKTIDISKRNKHVRQLDALKDAETIGKYSNASWVLNW
;
A
#
# COMPACT_ATOMS: atom_id res chain seq x y z
N ILE A 1 34.86 -68.93 -17.38
CA ILE A 1 33.71 -68.64 -16.54
C ILE A 1 33.05 -67.38 -17.11
N ASP A 2 31.92 -67.60 -17.80
CA ASP A 2 31.17 -66.60 -18.52
C ASP A 2 30.48 -65.61 -17.57
N MET A 3 30.67 -64.31 -17.82
CA MET A 3 29.82 -63.26 -17.25
C MET A 3 28.78 -62.81 -18.28
N LYS A 4 27.55 -63.28 -18.13
CA LYS A 4 26.41 -62.81 -18.90
C LYS A 4 26.01 -61.40 -18.49
N ARG A 5 26.09 -60.44 -19.41
CA ARG A 5 25.59 -59.08 -19.28
C ARG A 5 24.05 -59.12 -19.34
N ILE A 6 23.40 -58.74 -18.26
CA ILE A 6 21.94 -58.50 -18.22
C ILE A 6 21.71 -57.05 -18.65
N PHE A 7 21.13 -56.85 -19.83
CA PHE A 7 20.56 -55.58 -20.26
C PHE A 7 19.16 -55.41 -19.64
N ILE A 8 19.04 -54.48 -18.69
CA ILE A 8 17.73 -54.02 -18.22
C ILE A 8 17.30 -52.90 -19.13
N SER A 9 16.30 -53.15 -19.98
CA SER A 9 15.59 -52.16 -20.78
C SER A 9 14.72 -51.34 -19.85
N MET A 10 15.08 -50.09 -19.61
CA MET A 10 14.27 -49.12 -18.88
C MET A 10 13.28 -48.51 -19.88
N THR A 11 12.09 -49.11 -19.98
CA THR A 11 10.97 -48.51 -20.74
C THR A 11 10.46 -47.34 -19.97
N GLY A 12 10.82 -46.12 -20.39
CA GLY A 12 10.30 -44.89 -19.85
C GLY A 12 8.79 -44.77 -20.14
N ILE A 13 7.98 -44.86 -19.12
CA ILE A 13 6.56 -44.50 -19.17
C ILE A 13 6.51 -42.98 -19.31
N ILE A 14 6.36 -42.47 -20.53
CA ILE A 14 5.96 -41.10 -20.78
C ILE A 14 4.51 -40.99 -20.39
N THR A 15 4.26 -40.52 -19.18
CA THR A 15 2.91 -40.13 -18.76
C THR A 15 2.57 -38.83 -19.53
N CYS A 16 1.89 -38.98 -20.66
CA CYS A 16 1.20 -37.85 -21.29
C CYS A 16 0.17 -37.34 -20.28
N MET A 17 0.51 -36.33 -19.50
CA MET A 17 -0.52 -35.52 -18.84
C MET A 17 -1.36 -34.89 -19.96
N ASN A 18 -2.53 -35.46 -20.22
CA ASN A 18 -3.59 -34.78 -20.97
C ASN A 18 -3.86 -33.48 -20.19
N LEU A 19 -3.35 -32.35 -20.63
CA LEU A 19 -3.84 -31.04 -20.18
C LEU A 19 -5.32 -30.99 -20.60
N MET A 20 -6.20 -31.32 -19.67
CA MET A 20 -7.63 -31.08 -19.88
C MET A 20 -7.81 -29.59 -20.13
N ALA A 21 -8.56 -29.26 -21.17
CA ALA A 21 -8.89 -27.88 -21.50
C ALA A 21 -9.67 -27.28 -20.33
N GLN A 22 -9.19 -26.16 -19.82
CA GLN A 22 -9.83 -25.44 -18.70
C GLN A 22 -11.14 -24.85 -19.18
N THR A 23 -12.21 -25.06 -18.43
CA THR A 23 -13.58 -24.67 -18.81
C THR A 23 -14.04 -23.55 -17.85
N PRO A 24 -14.39 -22.36 -18.37
CA PRO A 24 -15.02 -21.33 -17.54
C PRO A 24 -16.39 -21.79 -17.05
N VAL A 25 -16.64 -21.57 -15.76
CA VAL A 25 -17.92 -21.83 -15.08
C VAL A 25 -18.77 -20.56 -15.04
N SER A 26 -18.13 -19.41 -14.78
CA SER A 26 -18.83 -18.12 -14.75
C SER A 26 -17.93 -16.97 -15.16
N PHE A 27 -18.58 -15.87 -15.51
CA PHE A 27 -17.96 -14.58 -15.85
C PHE A 27 -18.62 -13.49 -15.01
N TYR A 28 -17.83 -12.50 -14.60
CA TYR A 28 -18.33 -11.25 -14.05
C TYR A 28 -17.62 -10.08 -14.76
N PRO A 29 -18.35 -9.10 -15.30
CA PRO A 29 -19.80 -9.10 -15.49
C PRO A 29 -20.27 -10.31 -16.30
N GLN A 30 -21.56 -10.74 -16.16
CA GLN A 30 -22.11 -11.79 -17.03
C GLN A 30 -22.29 -11.28 -18.45
N GLU A 31 -22.48 -12.21 -19.39
CA GLU A 31 -22.78 -11.84 -20.78
C GLU A 31 -24.07 -11.00 -20.85
N ASN A 32 -23.98 -9.82 -21.46
CA ASN A 32 -25.06 -8.83 -21.62
C ASN A 32 -25.54 -8.16 -20.31
N ASP A 33 -24.77 -8.25 -19.23
CA ASP A 33 -25.06 -7.52 -17.99
C ASP A 33 -25.16 -6.00 -18.26
N GLN A 34 -26.02 -5.36 -17.49
CA GLN A 34 -26.29 -3.93 -17.52
C GLN A 34 -25.87 -3.30 -16.17
N ASP A 35 -25.77 -1.99 -16.16
CA ASP A 35 -25.50 -1.20 -14.97
C ASP A 35 -24.18 -1.56 -14.24
N ILE A 36 -23.17 -1.92 -15.03
CA ILE A 36 -21.84 -2.26 -14.53
C ILE A 36 -21.05 -0.98 -14.19
N ASN A 37 -20.35 -1.00 -13.08
CA ASN A 37 -19.44 0.09 -12.68
C ASN A 37 -18.29 0.25 -13.68
N ILE A 38 -17.89 1.49 -13.96
CA ILE A 38 -16.81 1.79 -14.92
C ILE A 38 -15.42 1.37 -14.42
N ASP A 39 -15.27 1.16 -13.13
CA ASP A 39 -14.04 0.71 -12.44
C ASP A 39 -14.03 -0.80 -12.16
N THR A 40 -14.94 -1.55 -12.77
CA THR A 40 -15.06 -2.99 -12.56
C THR A 40 -13.83 -3.76 -13.03
N HIS A 41 -13.44 -4.79 -12.28
CA HIS A 41 -12.54 -5.83 -12.76
C HIS A 41 -13.34 -6.92 -13.47
N LEU A 42 -12.70 -7.62 -14.41
CA LEU A 42 -13.32 -8.72 -15.12
C LEU A 42 -12.89 -10.04 -14.47
N VAL A 43 -13.83 -10.85 -14.04
CA VAL A 43 -13.53 -12.08 -13.31
C VAL A 43 -14.02 -13.30 -14.10
N ILE A 44 -13.19 -14.33 -14.19
CA ILE A 44 -13.52 -15.62 -14.79
C ILE A 44 -13.26 -16.70 -13.75
N VAL A 45 -14.28 -17.49 -13.44
CA VAL A 45 -14.16 -18.66 -12.58
C VAL A 45 -14.14 -19.91 -13.46
N PHE A 46 -13.19 -20.79 -13.20
CA PHE A 46 -12.99 -22.04 -13.94
C PHE A 46 -13.39 -23.25 -13.11
N ASP A 47 -13.51 -24.39 -13.75
CA ASP A 47 -13.77 -25.68 -13.13
C ASP A 47 -12.56 -26.24 -12.35
N GLN A 48 -11.38 -25.72 -12.57
CA GLN A 48 -10.13 -26.12 -11.92
C GLN A 48 -9.17 -24.96 -11.74
N THR A 49 -8.10 -25.17 -10.96
CA THR A 49 -7.05 -24.17 -10.74
C THR A 49 -6.42 -23.71 -12.05
N VAL A 50 -6.28 -22.40 -12.19
CA VAL A 50 -5.73 -21.74 -13.37
C VAL A 50 -4.43 -20.98 -13.05
N LYS A 51 -3.68 -20.68 -14.11
CA LYS A 51 -2.47 -19.86 -14.04
C LYS A 51 -2.50 -18.77 -15.12
N THR A 52 -1.91 -17.66 -14.80
CA THR A 52 -1.70 -16.56 -15.75
C THR A 52 -0.83 -17.05 -16.91
N GLY A 53 -1.26 -16.80 -18.13
CA GLY A 53 -0.48 -17.09 -19.32
C GLY A 53 0.50 -15.95 -19.65
N SER A 54 1.42 -16.24 -20.54
CA SER A 54 2.47 -15.29 -20.99
C SER A 54 2.34 -14.90 -22.47
N LYS A 55 1.17 -15.14 -23.05
CA LYS A 55 0.87 -14.88 -24.46
C LYS A 55 -0.58 -14.49 -24.62
N GLY A 56 -0.93 -14.03 -25.79
CA GLY A 56 -2.31 -13.66 -26.08
C GLY A 56 -2.59 -12.18 -25.82
N ILE A 57 -3.77 -11.78 -26.18
CA ILE A 57 -4.19 -10.38 -26.16
C ILE A 57 -5.59 -10.30 -25.58
N ILE A 58 -5.80 -9.36 -24.67
CA ILE A 58 -7.10 -8.89 -24.23
C ILE A 58 -7.40 -7.60 -24.97
N THR A 59 -8.55 -7.52 -25.61
CA THR A 59 -9.00 -6.32 -26.32
C THR A 59 -10.34 -5.88 -25.79
N VAL A 60 -10.45 -4.61 -25.45
CA VAL A 60 -11.70 -3.97 -25.05
C VAL A 60 -12.13 -3.03 -26.17
N THR A 61 -13.27 -3.33 -26.77
CA THR A 61 -13.87 -2.49 -27.80
C THR A 61 -15.11 -1.81 -27.25
N ASP A 62 -15.12 -0.51 -27.26
CA ASP A 62 -16.32 0.27 -27.04
C ASP A 62 -17.21 0.16 -28.29
N LYS A 63 -18.31 -0.57 -28.18
CA LYS A 63 -19.26 -0.76 -29.26
C LYS A 63 -20.07 0.49 -29.56
N THR A 64 -20.22 1.38 -28.58
CA THR A 64 -20.94 2.65 -28.76
C THR A 64 -20.16 3.58 -29.67
N THR A 65 -18.86 3.71 -29.49
CA THR A 65 -17.98 4.54 -30.32
C THR A 65 -17.27 3.76 -31.43
N ARG A 66 -17.34 2.44 -31.43
CA ARG A 66 -16.68 1.50 -32.36
C ARG A 66 -15.14 1.59 -32.30
N LYS A 67 -14.59 1.93 -31.16
CA LYS A 67 -13.14 2.07 -30.94
C LYS A 67 -12.61 1.00 -30.02
N VAL A 68 -11.41 0.50 -30.29
CA VAL A 68 -10.63 -0.24 -29.30
C VAL A 68 -10.12 0.77 -28.28
N VAL A 69 -10.60 0.66 -27.06
CA VAL A 69 -10.25 1.57 -25.94
C VAL A 69 -9.14 1.00 -25.08
N ASP A 70 -9.05 -0.31 -24.97
CA ASP A 70 -7.96 -0.94 -24.24
C ASP A 70 -7.42 -2.18 -24.97
N ARG A 71 -6.12 -2.40 -24.87
CA ARG A 71 -5.43 -3.56 -25.44
C ARG A 71 -4.28 -3.96 -24.55
N ILE A 72 -4.35 -5.15 -24.01
CA ILE A 72 -3.33 -5.75 -23.14
C ILE A 72 -2.67 -6.90 -23.90
N ASP A 73 -1.36 -6.83 -24.04
CA ASP A 73 -0.54 -7.87 -24.67
C ASP A 73 0.18 -8.67 -23.58
N MET A 74 -0.23 -9.91 -23.33
CA MET A 74 0.31 -10.77 -22.28
C MET A 74 1.74 -11.24 -22.54
N SER A 75 2.33 -10.95 -23.71
CA SER A 75 3.75 -11.19 -23.95
C SER A 75 4.65 -10.14 -23.30
N ILE A 76 4.05 -9.01 -22.85
CA ILE A 76 4.72 -7.96 -22.09
C ILE A 76 4.61 -8.34 -20.60
N PRO A 77 5.71 -8.55 -19.87
CA PRO A 77 5.65 -8.90 -18.45
C PRO A 77 5.09 -7.77 -17.60
N ALA A 78 4.47 -8.13 -16.47
CA ALA A 78 3.79 -7.19 -15.57
C ALA A 78 4.74 -6.11 -15.01
N GLY A 79 5.95 -6.50 -14.59
CA GLY A 79 6.95 -5.60 -14.03
C GLY A 79 8.28 -6.29 -13.83
N PRO A 80 9.29 -5.58 -13.29
CA PRO A 80 10.58 -6.16 -12.96
C PRO A 80 10.45 -7.19 -11.84
N THR A 81 11.26 -8.25 -11.94
CA THR A 81 11.35 -9.32 -10.93
C THR A 81 12.68 -9.27 -10.15
N GLU A 82 13.60 -8.43 -10.57
CA GLU A 82 14.90 -8.22 -9.93
C GLU A 82 15.03 -6.75 -9.51
N GLY A 83 15.61 -6.54 -8.33
CA GLY A 83 15.86 -5.20 -7.79
C GLY A 83 16.86 -4.43 -8.66
N GLN A 84 16.65 -3.13 -8.79
CA GLN A 84 17.62 -2.26 -9.46
C GLN A 84 18.86 -2.08 -8.59
N PRO A 85 20.06 -1.97 -9.20
CA PRO A 85 21.26 -1.61 -8.46
C PRO A 85 21.04 -0.33 -7.68
N LYS A 86 21.45 -0.31 -6.40
CA LYS A 86 21.41 0.92 -5.60
C LYS A 86 22.27 1.98 -6.29
N ASN A 87 21.76 3.18 -6.42
CA ASN A 87 22.53 4.32 -6.92
C ASN A 87 23.69 4.58 -5.94
N PRO A 88 24.97 4.38 -6.32
CA PRO A 88 26.10 4.62 -5.42
C PRO A 88 26.27 6.09 -5.04
N ASN A 89 25.62 7.00 -5.78
CA ASN A 89 25.64 8.44 -5.53
C ASN A 89 24.38 8.93 -4.78
N ALA A 90 23.52 8.02 -4.32
CA ALA A 90 22.40 8.40 -3.48
C ALA A 90 22.92 8.92 -2.13
N VAL A 91 22.88 10.22 -1.94
CA VAL A 91 23.25 10.88 -0.70
C VAL A 91 21.98 11.16 0.08
N TYR A 92 21.86 10.53 1.24
CA TYR A 92 20.86 10.94 2.23
C TYR A 92 21.36 12.21 2.90
N THR A 93 20.87 13.36 2.49
CA THR A 93 21.13 14.61 3.17
C THR A 93 20.08 14.85 4.25
N PRO A 94 20.47 15.26 5.46
CA PRO A 94 19.54 15.68 6.49
C PRO A 94 18.95 17.04 6.07
N VAL A 95 17.83 16.99 5.38
CA VAL A 95 17.09 18.20 5.02
C VAL A 95 15.89 18.30 5.96
N PRO A 96 15.66 19.46 6.59
CA PRO A 96 14.44 19.70 7.33
C PRO A 96 13.24 19.37 6.45
N TYR A 97 12.40 18.47 6.91
CA TYR A 97 11.22 18.05 6.17
C TYR A 97 9.97 18.31 7.02
N ILE A 98 9.48 19.53 6.90
CA ILE A 98 8.15 19.86 7.38
C ILE A 98 7.22 19.64 6.19
N TYR A 99 6.40 18.60 6.29
CA TYR A 99 5.43 18.34 5.27
C TYR A 99 4.33 19.41 5.33
N LYS A 100 4.11 20.06 4.19
CA LYS A 100 2.98 20.97 4.00
C LYS A 100 2.23 20.55 2.75
N VAL A 101 0.94 20.43 2.86
CA VAL A 101 0.08 20.18 1.71
C VAL A 101 0.11 21.40 0.80
N GLU A 102 0.56 21.21 -0.42
CA GLU A 102 0.65 22.26 -1.42
C GLU A 102 -0.06 21.84 -2.72
N ASN A 103 -0.36 22.81 -3.57
CA ASN A 103 -0.81 22.50 -4.91
C ASN A 103 0.32 21.90 -5.72
N VAL A 104 0.10 20.70 -6.22
CA VAL A 104 1.08 19.98 -7.02
C VAL A 104 0.98 20.47 -8.47
N THR A 105 2.06 21.04 -8.98
CA THR A 105 2.10 21.66 -10.31
C THR A 105 2.60 20.75 -11.43
N ASN A 106 3.29 19.64 -11.07
CA ASN A 106 3.83 18.68 -12.05
C ASN A 106 2.81 17.60 -12.48
N ARG A 107 1.55 17.81 -12.23
CA ARG A 107 0.48 16.91 -12.59
C ARG A 107 0.11 17.08 -14.05
N ASN A 108 0.34 16.05 -14.88
CA ASN A 108 0.08 16.07 -16.31
C ASN A 108 -1.30 15.53 -16.67
N THR A 109 -1.93 14.77 -15.76
CA THR A 109 -3.26 14.19 -15.97
C THR A 109 -4.21 14.59 -14.87
N ARG A 110 -5.51 14.65 -15.17
CA ARG A 110 -6.57 14.87 -14.19
C ARG A 110 -7.05 13.53 -13.64
N PRO A 111 -7.63 13.48 -12.41
CA PRO A 111 -8.33 12.29 -11.95
C PRO A 111 -9.35 11.82 -13.00
N GLY A 112 -9.51 10.52 -13.12
CA GLY A 112 -10.42 9.94 -14.10
C GLY A 112 -9.95 9.98 -15.56
N THR A 113 -8.75 10.53 -15.85
CA THR A 113 -8.21 10.48 -17.21
C THR A 113 -7.80 9.04 -17.57
N PRO A 114 -8.26 8.52 -18.73
CA PRO A 114 -7.86 7.19 -19.20
C PRO A 114 -6.34 7.05 -19.32
N SER A 115 -5.82 5.87 -18.96
CA SER A 115 -4.39 5.59 -19.04
C SER A 115 -3.92 5.47 -20.50
N GLY A 116 -2.97 6.33 -20.88
CA GLY A 116 -2.26 6.24 -22.16
C GLY A 116 -0.97 5.42 -22.09
N ALA A 117 -0.52 5.04 -20.90
CA ALA A 117 0.81 4.46 -20.68
C ALA A 117 1.10 3.23 -21.54
N ALA A 118 0.10 2.39 -21.77
CA ALA A 118 0.24 1.23 -22.64
C ALA A 118 0.50 1.55 -24.12
N LYS A 119 0.17 2.75 -24.59
CA LYS A 119 0.34 3.13 -25.99
C LYS A 119 1.74 3.64 -26.33
N GLU A 120 2.38 4.28 -25.36
CA GLU A 120 3.61 5.05 -25.60
C GLU A 120 4.87 4.24 -25.34
N ASP A 121 4.79 3.31 -24.46
CA ASP A 121 5.92 2.51 -24.09
C ASP A 121 5.91 1.18 -24.84
N LYS A 122 6.76 1.01 -25.82
CA LYS A 122 6.93 -0.22 -26.67
C LYS A 122 7.71 -1.31 -25.93
N ARG A 123 7.41 -1.78 -25.06
CA ARG A 123 7.40 -1.93 -23.74
C ARG A 123 8.00 -3.11 -23.16
N LYS A 124 8.83 -2.72 -22.18
CA LYS A 124 9.51 -3.68 -21.35
C LYS A 124 8.53 -4.29 -20.34
N TYR A 125 7.58 -3.49 -19.84
CA TYR A 125 6.63 -3.90 -18.80
C TYR A 125 5.24 -3.30 -19.01
N GLN A 126 4.22 -3.94 -18.41
CA GLN A 126 2.87 -3.39 -18.31
C GLN A 126 2.87 -2.13 -17.44
N LYS A 127 2.12 -1.11 -17.87
CA LYS A 127 2.06 0.15 -17.14
C LYS A 127 0.66 0.74 -17.19
N THR A 128 0.24 1.34 -16.09
CA THR A 128 -1.01 2.10 -15.99
C THR A 128 -0.77 3.41 -15.27
N ILE A 129 -1.59 4.43 -15.53
CA ILE A 129 -1.58 5.71 -14.81
C ILE A 129 -2.69 5.67 -13.78
N ILE A 130 -2.36 5.97 -12.54
CA ILE A 130 -3.29 5.91 -11.40
C ILE A 130 -3.30 7.27 -10.69
N GLY A 131 -4.44 7.67 -10.15
CA GLY A 131 -4.58 8.83 -9.27
C GLY A 131 -4.25 10.18 -9.93
N GLY A 132 -4.27 10.24 -11.26
CA GLY A 132 -3.99 11.45 -12.01
C GLY A 132 -2.51 11.85 -12.05
N PHE A 133 -1.61 10.90 -11.81
CA PHE A 133 -0.17 11.11 -12.03
C PHE A 133 0.20 10.92 -13.49
N SER A 134 1.26 11.61 -13.92
CA SER A 134 1.89 11.31 -15.20
C SER A 134 2.81 10.10 -15.14
N ASP A 135 3.24 9.74 -13.95
CA ASP A 135 4.09 8.60 -13.69
C ASP A 135 3.31 7.31 -13.80
N ALA A 136 3.78 6.42 -14.63
CA ALA A 136 3.15 5.12 -14.80
C ALA A 136 3.62 4.12 -13.75
N PHE A 137 2.71 3.27 -13.31
CA PHE A 137 2.94 2.17 -12.39
C PHE A 137 2.92 0.84 -13.12
N HIS A 138 3.79 -0.07 -12.74
CA HIS A 138 3.68 -1.47 -13.17
C HIS A 138 2.45 -2.09 -12.53
N PHE A 139 1.76 -2.96 -13.26
CA PHE A 139 0.60 -3.68 -12.75
C PHE A 139 0.49 -5.07 -13.37
N TYR A 140 -0.23 -5.95 -12.70
CA TYR A 140 -0.55 -7.28 -13.19
C TYR A 140 -1.87 -7.23 -13.95
N PRO A 141 -1.88 -7.43 -15.28
CA PRO A 141 -3.13 -7.40 -16.05
C PRO A 141 -4.02 -8.62 -15.79
N VAL A 142 -3.45 -9.71 -15.32
CA VAL A 142 -4.19 -10.92 -14.93
C VAL A 142 -3.57 -11.50 -13.66
N ILE A 143 -4.37 -11.69 -12.63
CA ILE A 143 -3.97 -12.38 -11.41
C ILE A 143 -4.87 -13.61 -11.23
N CYS A 144 -4.27 -14.76 -10.92
CA CYS A 144 -4.98 -16.01 -10.72
C CYS A 144 -4.86 -16.50 -9.28
N HIS A 145 -5.99 -16.76 -8.61
CA HIS A 145 -6.08 -17.37 -7.30
C HIS A 145 -6.95 -18.63 -7.36
N GLY A 146 -6.34 -19.79 -7.19
CA GLY A 146 -7.05 -21.04 -7.33
C GLY A 146 -7.69 -21.16 -8.72
N ASN A 147 -9.01 -21.27 -8.77
CA ASN A 147 -9.79 -21.38 -10.00
C ASN A 147 -10.34 -20.03 -10.51
N LYS A 148 -10.00 -18.93 -9.86
CA LYS A 148 -10.41 -17.56 -10.24
C LYS A 148 -9.30 -16.83 -10.96
N ALA A 149 -9.58 -16.26 -12.13
CA ALA A 149 -8.72 -15.30 -12.82
C ALA A 149 -9.39 -13.93 -12.85
N THR A 150 -8.70 -12.92 -12.32
CA THR A 150 -9.13 -11.53 -12.35
C THR A 150 -8.31 -10.78 -13.41
N ILE A 151 -9.00 -10.06 -14.29
CA ILE A 151 -8.39 -9.23 -15.34
C ILE A 151 -8.54 -7.77 -14.94
N TYR A 152 -7.43 -7.08 -14.89
CA TYR A 152 -7.31 -5.66 -14.58
C TYR A 152 -7.08 -4.89 -15.87
N LEU A 153 -8.02 -4.04 -16.23
CA LEU A 153 -7.87 -3.11 -17.35
C LEU A 153 -6.93 -1.98 -16.94
N HIS A 154 -6.41 -1.25 -17.93
CA HIS A 154 -5.76 0.01 -17.62
C HIS A 154 -6.74 0.96 -16.92
N ASN A 155 -6.25 1.74 -15.99
CA ASN A 155 -7.09 2.59 -15.15
C ASN A 155 -7.93 3.57 -16.00
N ASN A 156 -9.20 3.73 -15.64
CA ASN A 156 -10.15 4.67 -16.28
C ASN A 156 -10.37 4.49 -17.79
N MET A 157 -10.39 3.24 -18.27
CA MET A 157 -10.61 2.96 -19.70
C MET A 157 -12.09 2.84 -20.09
N LEU A 158 -12.98 2.65 -19.12
CA LEU A 158 -14.42 2.54 -19.36
C LEU A 158 -15.13 3.86 -19.06
N GLU A 159 -16.18 4.16 -19.84
CA GLU A 159 -17.04 5.33 -19.70
C GLU A 159 -18.47 4.93 -19.35
N CYS A 160 -19.24 5.82 -18.74
CA CYS A 160 -20.63 5.56 -18.40
C CYS A 160 -21.54 5.55 -19.65
N GLY A 161 -22.53 4.65 -19.65
CA GLY A 161 -23.55 4.56 -20.70
C GLY A 161 -23.09 3.84 -21.95
N HIS A 162 -21.91 3.24 -21.94
CA HIS A 162 -21.34 2.56 -23.10
C HIS A 162 -21.49 1.04 -23.02
N GLU A 163 -21.53 0.40 -24.18
CA GLU A 163 -21.48 -1.05 -24.33
C GLU A 163 -20.10 -1.49 -24.75
N TYR A 164 -19.54 -2.46 -24.04
CA TYR A 164 -18.20 -2.96 -24.29
C TYR A 164 -18.23 -4.42 -24.75
N GLU A 165 -17.32 -4.75 -25.67
CA GLU A 165 -17.01 -6.12 -26.07
C GLU A 165 -15.58 -6.44 -25.68
N ILE A 166 -15.41 -7.50 -24.90
CA ILE A 166 -14.13 -8.04 -24.48
C ILE A 166 -13.79 -9.26 -25.35
N LYS A 167 -12.59 -9.26 -25.92
CA LYS A 167 -12.03 -10.42 -26.62
C LYS A 167 -10.76 -10.86 -25.92
N ILE A 168 -10.69 -12.14 -25.62
CA ILE A 168 -9.55 -12.74 -24.93
C ILE A 168 -9.02 -13.87 -25.80
N SER A 169 -7.77 -13.74 -26.28
CA SER A 169 -7.18 -14.75 -27.13
C SER A 169 -6.53 -15.87 -26.33
N LYS A 170 -6.27 -16.99 -26.99
CA LYS A 170 -5.57 -18.14 -26.42
C LYS A 170 -4.21 -17.71 -25.85
N GLY A 171 -3.85 -18.27 -24.70
CA GLY A 171 -2.58 -18.02 -24.04
C GLY A 171 -2.59 -16.88 -23.01
N THR A 172 -3.71 -16.21 -22.83
CA THR A 172 -3.92 -15.22 -21.75
C THR A 172 -4.02 -15.91 -20.39
N ILE A 173 -4.67 -17.06 -20.36
CA ILE A 173 -4.71 -17.98 -19.21
C ILE A 173 -4.24 -19.34 -19.72
N GLU A 174 -3.35 -20.00 -18.95
CA GLU A 174 -2.80 -21.30 -19.35
C GLU A 174 -3.89 -22.35 -19.51
N GLY A 175 -3.80 -23.17 -20.56
CA GLY A 175 -4.75 -24.26 -20.83
C GLY A 175 -6.11 -23.82 -21.36
N TRP A 176 -6.39 -22.50 -21.48
CA TRP A 176 -7.65 -21.97 -21.99
C TRP A 176 -7.53 -21.40 -23.40
N ASN A 177 -8.58 -21.64 -24.22
CA ASN A 177 -8.60 -21.18 -25.62
C ASN A 177 -9.06 -19.73 -25.81
N GLY A 178 -9.42 -19.04 -24.72
CA GLY A 178 -9.90 -17.68 -24.76
C GLY A 178 -11.41 -17.53 -24.98
N LYS A 179 -11.86 -16.29 -25.09
CA LYS A 179 -13.26 -15.89 -25.31
C LYS A 179 -13.33 -15.00 -26.54
N LYS A 180 -14.13 -15.36 -27.54
CA LYS A 180 -14.25 -14.61 -28.80
C LYS A 180 -15.05 -13.33 -28.67
N SER A 181 -16.03 -13.30 -27.79
CA SER A 181 -16.87 -12.15 -27.50
C SER A 181 -17.47 -12.31 -26.12
N TRP A 182 -17.47 -11.22 -25.36
CA TRP A 182 -18.05 -11.11 -24.03
C TRP A 182 -18.49 -9.65 -23.86
N THR A 183 -19.80 -9.41 -23.73
CA THR A 183 -20.37 -8.07 -23.76
C THR A 183 -21.03 -7.71 -22.44
N PHE A 184 -20.96 -6.43 -22.10
CA PHE A 184 -21.70 -5.84 -20.99
C PHE A 184 -21.89 -4.33 -21.23
N ARG A 185 -22.78 -3.70 -20.47
CA ARG A 185 -23.02 -2.26 -20.52
C ARG A 185 -22.77 -1.63 -19.16
N THR A 186 -22.08 -0.50 -19.17
CA THR A 186 -21.83 0.28 -17.95
C THR A 186 -23.07 1.06 -17.51
N LYS A 187 -23.08 1.47 -16.22
CA LYS A 187 -24.08 2.40 -15.66
C LYS A 187 -24.23 3.62 -16.56
N LYS A 188 -25.47 4.03 -16.74
CA LYS A 188 -25.81 5.14 -17.65
C LYS A 188 -25.12 6.44 -17.28
N ASN A 189 -25.03 6.73 -15.98
CA ASN A 189 -24.46 7.97 -15.48
C ASN A 189 -23.45 7.65 -14.36
N ALA A 190 -22.43 8.50 -14.24
CA ALA A 190 -21.60 8.53 -13.05
C ALA A 190 -22.43 9.02 -11.84
N PRO A 191 -22.00 8.74 -10.61
CA PRO A 191 -22.61 9.32 -9.42
C PRO A 191 -22.65 10.85 -9.49
N SER A 192 -23.72 11.48 -8.94
CA SER A 192 -23.84 12.92 -8.93
C SER A 192 -22.67 13.57 -8.19
N ALA A 193 -22.13 14.66 -8.74
CA ALA A 193 -21.01 15.38 -8.13
C ALA A 193 -21.31 15.85 -6.69
N ASP A 194 -22.59 16.06 -6.36
CA ASP A 194 -23.04 16.46 -5.01
C ASP A 194 -23.13 15.30 -4.02
N LEU A 195 -22.97 14.04 -4.49
CA LEU A 195 -23.03 12.87 -3.62
C LEU A 195 -21.94 12.97 -2.55
N ARG A 196 -22.36 12.89 -1.27
CA ARG A 196 -21.44 12.95 -0.12
C ARG A 196 -21.15 11.59 0.49
N HIS A 197 -22.06 10.63 0.32
CA HIS A 197 -21.91 9.26 0.80
C HIS A 197 -21.77 8.35 -0.40
N ILE A 198 -20.58 7.86 -0.60
CA ILE A 198 -20.18 6.99 -1.71
C ILE A 198 -20.04 5.57 -1.16
N VAL A 199 -20.60 4.60 -1.85
CA VAL A 199 -20.47 3.19 -1.50
C VAL A 199 -19.55 2.47 -2.47
N VAL A 200 -18.51 1.83 -1.94
CA VAL A 200 -17.63 0.93 -2.67
C VAL A 200 -17.99 -0.51 -2.30
N ALA A 201 -18.21 -1.35 -3.30
CA ALA A 201 -18.53 -2.77 -3.11
C ALA A 201 -17.91 -3.62 -4.20
N ALA A 202 -17.04 -4.58 -3.81
CA ALA A 202 -16.32 -5.45 -4.74
C ALA A 202 -17.24 -6.30 -5.63
N ASP A 203 -18.47 -6.54 -5.19
CA ASP A 203 -19.51 -7.25 -5.94
C ASP A 203 -20.24 -6.39 -6.99
N GLY A 204 -19.84 -5.11 -7.15
CA GLY A 204 -20.45 -4.16 -8.08
C GLY A 204 -21.75 -3.53 -7.60
N SER A 205 -22.25 -3.86 -6.40
CA SER A 205 -23.51 -3.33 -5.86
C SER A 205 -23.42 -1.89 -5.35
N GLY A 206 -22.20 -1.34 -5.23
CA GLY A 206 -21.93 0.03 -4.81
C GLY A 206 -21.98 1.05 -5.95
N ASP A 207 -21.66 2.29 -5.62
CA ASP A 207 -21.43 3.35 -6.62
C ASP A 207 -20.17 3.06 -7.44
N PHE A 208 -19.19 2.44 -6.79
CA PHE A 208 -17.92 1.97 -7.36
C PHE A 208 -17.64 0.52 -6.92
N SER A 209 -16.86 -0.19 -7.73
CA SER A 209 -16.39 -1.55 -7.42
C SER A 209 -15.05 -1.54 -6.71
N THR A 210 -14.28 -0.44 -6.81
CA THR A 210 -12.93 -0.30 -6.29
C THR A 210 -12.76 0.98 -5.47
N LEU A 211 -11.83 0.96 -4.53
CA LEU A 211 -11.46 2.16 -3.79
C LEU A 211 -10.78 3.18 -4.70
N GLN A 212 -9.95 2.71 -5.65
CA GLN A 212 -9.30 3.58 -6.63
C GLN A 212 -10.31 4.35 -7.48
N GLY A 213 -11.37 3.67 -7.96
CA GLY A 213 -12.43 4.29 -8.75
C GLY A 213 -13.14 5.41 -7.99
N ALA A 214 -13.47 5.18 -6.72
CA ALA A 214 -14.05 6.19 -5.86
C ALA A 214 -13.10 7.38 -5.64
N MET A 215 -11.81 7.12 -5.40
CA MET A 215 -10.81 8.18 -5.21
C MET A 215 -10.53 8.97 -6.49
N ASP A 216 -10.57 8.37 -7.65
CA ASP A 216 -10.45 9.06 -8.94
C ASP A 216 -11.65 9.97 -9.21
N TRP A 217 -12.85 9.57 -8.80
CA TRP A 217 -14.07 10.37 -8.94
C TRP A 217 -14.12 11.57 -7.98
N ILE A 218 -13.60 11.45 -6.76
CA ILE A 218 -13.60 12.54 -5.77
C ILE A 218 -12.71 13.69 -6.27
N PRO A 219 -13.22 14.94 -6.32
CA PRO A 219 -12.42 16.09 -6.69
C PRO A 219 -11.22 16.29 -5.76
N ASP A 220 -10.15 16.87 -6.30
CA ASP A 220 -9.02 17.29 -5.49
C ASP A 220 -9.40 18.47 -4.60
N SER A 221 -8.79 18.52 -3.40
CA SER A 221 -8.84 19.69 -2.52
C SER A 221 -10.25 20.22 -2.25
N LEU A 222 -11.13 19.36 -1.73
CA LEU A 222 -12.43 19.81 -1.23
C LEU A 222 -12.24 21.01 -0.27
N PRO A 223 -13.07 22.05 -0.34
CA PRO A 223 -12.75 23.35 0.26
C PRO A 223 -12.84 23.38 1.79
N SER A 224 -13.62 22.51 2.42
CA SER A 224 -13.85 22.57 3.87
C SER A 224 -14.44 21.29 4.43
N GLU A 225 -14.49 21.18 5.75
CA GLU A 225 -15.18 20.10 6.47
C GLU A 225 -16.66 19.97 6.04
N ALA A 226 -17.33 21.08 5.77
CA ALA A 226 -18.73 21.07 5.29
C ALA A 226 -18.91 20.38 3.93
N SER A 227 -17.83 20.22 3.16
CA SER A 227 -17.83 19.53 1.86
C SER A 227 -17.33 18.09 1.95
N ARG A 228 -16.97 17.60 3.14
CA ARG A 228 -16.43 16.25 3.35
C ARG A 228 -17.25 15.19 2.63
N LYS A 229 -16.55 14.34 1.90
CA LYS A 229 -17.11 13.13 1.29
C LYS A 229 -16.75 11.90 2.13
N LYS A 230 -17.73 11.02 2.31
CA LYS A 230 -17.55 9.76 3.01
C LYS A 230 -17.63 8.60 2.02
N VAL A 231 -16.55 7.85 1.90
CA VAL A 231 -16.46 6.62 1.15
C VAL A 231 -16.68 5.47 2.13
N PHE A 232 -17.80 4.78 2.02
CA PHE A 232 -18.12 3.60 2.79
C PHE A 232 -17.77 2.37 1.96
N VAL A 233 -16.83 1.56 2.46
CA VAL A 233 -16.34 0.35 1.77
C VAL A 233 -16.96 -0.87 2.43
N LYS A 234 -17.77 -1.61 1.69
CA LYS A 234 -18.40 -2.84 2.17
C LYS A 234 -17.36 -3.94 2.39
N ASN A 235 -17.66 -4.88 3.27
CA ASN A 235 -16.84 -6.07 3.44
C ASN A 235 -16.57 -6.73 2.08
N GLY A 236 -15.31 -7.02 1.80
CA GLY A 236 -14.85 -7.56 0.53
C GLY A 236 -13.34 -7.61 0.44
N ASP A 237 -12.89 -8.36 -0.56
CA ASP A 237 -11.51 -8.54 -0.93
C ASP A 237 -11.20 -7.63 -2.12
N TYR A 238 -10.41 -6.57 -1.88
CA TYR A 238 -10.11 -5.54 -2.86
C TYR A 238 -8.64 -5.66 -3.31
N GLU A 239 -8.40 -6.57 -4.25
CA GLU A 239 -7.08 -6.76 -4.85
C GLU A 239 -6.80 -5.66 -5.87
N GLU A 240 -6.32 -4.51 -5.42
CA GLU A 240 -6.08 -3.34 -6.25
C GLU A 240 -4.90 -2.50 -5.75
N LEU A 241 -4.15 -1.90 -6.68
CA LEU A 241 -3.11 -0.91 -6.39
C LEU A 241 -3.77 0.47 -6.26
N VAL A 242 -3.78 1.04 -5.04
CA VAL A 242 -4.49 2.29 -4.74
C VAL A 242 -3.51 3.44 -4.54
N TYR A 243 -3.52 4.38 -5.45
CA TYR A 243 -2.71 5.59 -5.37
C TYR A 243 -3.55 6.84 -5.64
N PHE A 244 -3.56 7.78 -4.70
CA PHE A 244 -4.24 9.06 -4.89
C PHE A 244 -3.48 10.20 -4.22
N ARG A 245 -3.73 11.42 -4.69
CA ARG A 245 -3.13 12.63 -4.14
C ARG A 245 -4.09 13.82 -4.15
N ASN A 246 -3.67 14.87 -3.44
CA ASN A 246 -4.38 16.15 -3.36
C ASN A 246 -5.78 16.05 -2.73
N LYS A 247 -6.09 14.98 -2.01
CA LYS A 247 -7.40 14.83 -1.38
C LYS A 247 -7.43 15.56 -0.04
N ARG A 248 -8.53 16.24 0.21
CA ARG A 248 -8.82 16.90 1.49
C ARG A 248 -10.25 16.62 1.89
N PHE A 249 -10.48 16.53 3.20
CA PHE A 249 -11.81 16.30 3.76
C PHE A 249 -12.52 15.07 3.18
N VAL A 250 -11.80 13.96 3.15
CA VAL A 250 -12.36 12.67 2.75
C VAL A 250 -12.27 11.69 3.92
N THR A 251 -13.34 10.98 4.18
CA THR A 251 -13.39 9.84 5.09
C THR A 251 -13.45 8.56 4.27
N ILE A 252 -12.52 7.64 4.49
CA ILE A 252 -12.58 6.27 3.98
C ILE A 252 -12.90 5.39 5.18
N GLN A 253 -14.07 4.76 5.17
CA GLN A 253 -14.54 3.91 6.26
C GLN A 253 -14.96 2.56 5.73
N GLY A 254 -14.28 1.51 6.18
CA GLY A 254 -14.71 0.13 5.97
C GLY A 254 -15.93 -0.22 6.80
N GLU A 255 -16.65 -1.24 6.39
CA GLU A 255 -17.74 -1.83 7.16
C GLU A 255 -17.20 -2.54 8.42
N SER A 256 -16.01 -3.18 8.32
CA SER A 256 -15.26 -3.71 9.45
C SER A 256 -13.77 -3.83 9.09
N MET A 257 -12.89 -3.72 10.09
CA MET A 257 -11.44 -3.76 9.90
C MET A 257 -11.00 -5.07 9.24
N ASP A 258 -11.47 -6.20 9.73
CA ASP A 258 -11.07 -7.52 9.20
C ASP A 258 -11.83 -7.92 7.94
N GLY A 259 -12.99 -7.33 7.71
CA GLY A 259 -13.85 -7.65 6.57
C GLY A 259 -13.52 -6.85 5.31
N VAL A 260 -12.89 -5.69 5.43
CA VAL A 260 -12.48 -4.85 4.31
C VAL A 260 -10.97 -4.92 4.17
N VAL A 261 -10.50 -5.68 3.17
CA VAL A 261 -9.06 -5.84 2.93
C VAL A 261 -8.72 -5.27 1.56
N VAL A 262 -7.98 -4.17 1.55
CA VAL A 262 -7.40 -3.58 0.32
C VAL A 262 -5.96 -4.02 0.23
N HIS A 263 -5.63 -4.78 -0.80
CA HIS A 263 -4.30 -5.38 -0.92
C HIS A 263 -3.81 -5.46 -2.35
N TYR A 264 -2.49 -5.56 -2.52
CA TYR A 264 -1.88 -5.74 -3.83
C TYR A 264 -0.47 -6.31 -3.73
N PRO A 265 -0.02 -7.14 -4.69
CA PRO A 265 1.36 -7.63 -4.75
C PRO A 265 2.30 -6.53 -5.27
N ASN A 266 2.66 -5.57 -4.40
CA ASN A 266 3.54 -4.46 -4.72
C ASN A 266 4.72 -4.37 -3.74
N ASN A 267 5.90 -4.02 -4.25
CA ASN A 267 7.11 -3.78 -3.48
C ASN A 267 8.13 -2.93 -4.26
N GLU A 268 9.28 -2.63 -3.63
CA GLU A 268 10.36 -1.84 -4.24
C GLU A 268 10.96 -2.48 -5.52
N VAL A 269 10.87 -3.79 -5.68
CA VAL A 269 11.34 -4.48 -6.90
C VAL A 269 10.35 -4.25 -8.04
N PHE A 270 9.07 -4.41 -7.76
CA PHE A 270 8.03 -4.32 -8.77
C PHE A 270 7.75 -2.87 -9.23
N ASN A 271 7.64 -1.94 -8.28
CA ASN A 271 7.52 -0.51 -8.56
C ASN A 271 8.66 0.26 -7.86
N PRO A 272 9.89 0.22 -8.43
CA PRO A 272 11.05 0.85 -7.82
C PRO A 272 10.96 2.38 -7.85
N HIS A 273 11.69 3.00 -6.94
CA HIS A 273 11.94 4.43 -7.04
C HIS A 273 12.60 4.78 -8.38
N PRO A 274 12.18 5.86 -9.02
CA PRO A 274 12.91 6.40 -10.15
C PRO A 274 14.34 6.77 -9.72
N VAL A 275 15.34 6.27 -10.45
CA VAL A 275 16.77 6.45 -10.10
C VAL A 275 17.28 7.89 -10.21
N ASP A 276 16.57 8.74 -10.92
CA ASP A 276 16.88 10.15 -11.15
C ASP A 276 16.22 11.09 -10.13
N ILE A 277 15.34 10.58 -9.28
CA ILE A 277 14.69 11.36 -8.23
C ILE A 277 15.51 11.19 -6.94
N LYS A 278 15.98 12.29 -6.42
CA LYS A 278 16.52 12.34 -5.05
C LYS A 278 15.38 12.03 -4.10
N THR A 279 15.26 10.79 -3.70
CA THR A 279 14.31 10.27 -2.70
C THR A 279 13.22 11.25 -2.24
N ASN A 280 12.17 10.88 -1.72
CA ASN A 280 11.03 11.51 -1.01
C ASN A 280 10.99 13.06 -0.86
N GLU A 281 11.91 13.81 -1.44
CA GLU A 281 12.13 15.22 -1.15
C GLU A 281 11.76 16.14 -2.32
N GLN A 282 11.53 15.56 -3.48
CA GLN A 282 11.10 16.34 -4.62
C GLN A 282 9.58 16.53 -4.58
N LYS A 283 9.14 17.79 -4.45
CA LYS A 283 7.72 18.13 -4.47
C LYS A 283 7.04 17.61 -5.72
N GLY A 284 5.86 17.08 -5.55
CA GLY A 284 5.01 16.63 -6.65
C GLY A 284 5.37 15.27 -7.25
N THR A 285 6.34 14.56 -6.72
CA THR A 285 6.60 13.14 -7.03
C THR A 285 6.15 12.27 -5.88
N PHE A 286 5.76 11.03 -6.15
CA PHE A 286 5.58 10.08 -5.07
C PHE A 286 6.92 9.77 -4.44
N PRO A 287 7.01 9.85 -3.12
CA PRO A 287 8.24 9.53 -2.41
C PRO A 287 8.59 8.05 -2.52
N SER A 288 7.60 7.17 -2.58
CA SER A 288 7.74 5.74 -2.75
C SER A 288 6.62 5.21 -3.64
N ARG A 289 6.88 4.14 -4.40
CA ARG A 289 5.90 3.48 -5.27
C ARG A 289 5.62 2.04 -4.84
N ARG A 290 6.13 1.63 -3.70
CA ARG A 290 6.17 0.24 -3.26
C ARG A 290 5.03 -0.13 -2.30
N ALA A 291 4.24 0.85 -1.84
CA ALA A 291 3.07 0.58 -1.01
C ALA A 291 1.91 -0.02 -1.82
N ALA A 292 1.09 -0.84 -1.18
CA ALA A 292 -0.17 -1.29 -1.79
C ALA A 292 -1.17 -0.14 -1.88
N VAL A 293 -1.23 0.70 -0.83
CA VAL A 293 -2.09 1.88 -0.78
C VAL A 293 -1.25 3.12 -0.46
N ALA A 294 -1.41 4.19 -1.22
CA ALA A 294 -0.70 5.45 -0.98
C ALA A 294 -1.62 6.67 -1.10
N ALA A 295 -1.61 7.49 -0.05
CA ALA A 295 -2.23 8.81 0.00
C ALA A 295 -1.12 9.87 0.04
N ASP A 296 -0.98 10.66 -1.02
CA ASP A 296 0.08 11.67 -1.14
C ASP A 296 -0.50 13.08 -1.21
N ASN A 297 0.15 14.03 -0.55
CA ASN A 297 -0.28 15.43 -0.50
C ASN A 297 -1.74 15.57 -0.05
N CYS A 298 -2.14 14.79 0.96
CA CYS A 298 -3.50 14.74 1.47
C CYS A 298 -3.60 15.45 2.82
N ALA A 299 -4.75 16.05 3.12
CA ALA A 299 -4.99 16.68 4.42
C ALA A 299 -6.42 16.40 4.92
N ASP A 300 -6.56 16.42 6.26
CA ASP A 300 -7.86 16.27 6.89
C ASP A 300 -8.59 14.97 6.46
N MET A 301 -7.78 13.92 6.16
CA MET A 301 -8.29 12.60 5.83
C MET A 301 -8.64 11.83 7.10
N ILE A 302 -9.65 10.98 7.00
CA ILE A 302 -10.05 10.05 8.07
C ILE A 302 -10.07 8.64 7.47
N PHE A 303 -9.34 7.71 8.09
CA PHE A 303 -9.33 6.29 7.74
C PHE A 303 -9.88 5.49 8.91
N LYS A 304 -10.88 4.63 8.68
CA LYS A 304 -11.53 3.86 9.75
C LYS A 304 -11.87 2.45 9.31
N ASP A 305 -11.76 1.51 10.25
CA ASP A 305 -12.33 0.16 10.13
C ASP A 305 -11.91 -0.58 8.84
N ILE A 306 -10.62 -0.54 8.49
CA ILE A 306 -10.11 -1.06 7.21
C ILE A 306 -8.73 -1.66 7.35
N THR A 307 -8.42 -2.67 6.53
CA THR A 307 -7.08 -3.25 6.41
C THR A 307 -6.43 -2.84 5.09
N PHE A 308 -5.18 -2.36 5.17
CA PHE A 308 -4.30 -2.10 4.05
C PHE A 308 -3.11 -3.07 4.09
N LYS A 309 -2.89 -3.83 3.02
CA LYS A 309 -1.93 -4.94 3.04
C LYS A 309 -1.11 -5.03 1.75
N THR A 310 0.17 -5.31 1.85
CA THR A 310 0.95 -5.83 0.72
C THR A 310 0.96 -7.35 0.70
N ASP A 311 0.94 -7.94 -0.50
CA ASP A 311 1.07 -9.38 -0.68
C ASP A 311 2.51 -9.80 -1.02
N CYS A 312 3.43 -8.84 -1.10
CA CYS A 312 4.83 -9.07 -1.44
C CYS A 312 5.74 -9.12 -0.22
N LYS A 313 6.88 -9.74 -0.42
CA LYS A 313 8.01 -9.74 0.50
C LYS A 313 9.02 -8.63 0.15
N GLY A 314 9.86 -8.28 1.13
CA GLY A 314 10.90 -7.27 0.99
C GLY A 314 10.45 -5.89 1.47
N GLN A 315 10.95 -4.82 0.84
CA GLN A 315 10.50 -3.46 1.14
C GLN A 315 9.14 -3.22 0.48
N ALA A 316 8.10 -3.36 1.28
CA ALA A 316 6.72 -3.40 0.82
C ALA A 316 5.78 -2.91 1.92
N GLU A 317 5.37 -1.65 1.84
CA GLU A 317 4.41 -1.09 2.78
C GLU A 317 2.97 -1.52 2.43
N GLY A 318 2.18 -1.77 3.47
CA GLY A 318 0.72 -1.82 3.32
C GLY A 318 0.15 -0.43 3.05
N PHE A 319 0.68 0.59 3.76
CA PHE A 319 0.17 1.96 3.64
C PHE A 319 1.28 3.01 3.66
N LEU A 320 1.17 3.99 2.74
CA LEU A 320 1.96 5.20 2.70
C LEU A 320 1.05 6.43 2.85
N LEU A 321 1.34 7.29 3.82
CA LEU A 321 0.58 8.49 4.11
C LEU A 321 1.50 9.71 4.15
N ASN A 322 1.34 10.60 3.19
CA ASN A 322 2.03 11.89 3.13
C ASN A 322 0.99 13.01 3.23
N GLY A 323 1.06 13.80 4.31
CA GLY A 323 0.11 14.88 4.45
C GLY A 323 0.00 15.45 5.84
N GLU A 324 -1.06 16.19 6.08
CA GLU A 324 -1.28 16.93 7.31
C GLU A 324 -2.64 16.63 7.92
N ARG A 325 -2.70 16.64 9.25
CA ARG A 325 -3.95 16.49 10.02
C ARG A 325 -4.77 15.28 9.60
N ASN A 326 -4.09 14.16 9.42
CA ASN A 326 -4.73 12.90 9.06
C ASN A 326 -5.05 12.09 10.33
N PHE A 327 -6.15 11.39 10.31
CA PHE A 327 -6.63 10.59 11.42
C PHE A 327 -6.91 9.16 10.98
N ALA A 328 -6.42 8.19 11.74
CA ALA A 328 -6.69 6.78 11.52
C ALA A 328 -7.23 6.15 12.82
N GLU A 329 -8.31 5.40 12.72
CA GLU A 329 -8.91 4.68 13.83
C GLU A 329 -9.31 3.28 13.41
N ASN A 330 -8.87 2.29 14.21
CA ASN A 330 -9.19 0.89 13.93
C ASN A 330 -8.75 0.47 12.51
N VAL A 331 -7.52 0.85 12.13
CA VAL A 331 -6.90 0.51 10.84
C VAL A 331 -5.83 -0.55 11.07
N HIS A 332 -5.86 -1.61 10.27
CA HIS A 332 -4.81 -2.62 10.25
C HIS A 332 -3.90 -2.40 9.04
N VAL A 333 -2.62 -2.21 9.28
CA VAL A 333 -1.60 -2.04 8.24
C VAL A 333 -0.66 -3.24 8.27
N ILE A 334 -0.55 -3.94 7.15
CA ILE A 334 0.27 -5.14 7.02
C ILE A 334 1.31 -4.93 5.92
N GLY A 335 2.58 -4.90 6.32
CA GLY A 335 3.73 -4.87 5.43
C GLY A 335 4.65 -6.07 5.62
N ASP A 336 5.77 -6.09 4.92
CA ASP A 336 6.81 -7.11 5.15
C ASP A 336 8.08 -6.47 5.73
N GLY A 337 9.00 -5.95 4.93
CA GLY A 337 10.16 -5.21 5.43
C GLY A 337 9.75 -3.93 6.13
N ASP A 338 8.95 -3.13 5.46
CA ASP A 338 8.35 -1.89 5.96
C ASP A 338 6.83 -2.08 5.98
N ALA A 339 6.10 -1.49 6.93
CA ALA A 339 4.63 -1.64 6.94
C ALA A 339 3.93 -0.31 6.70
N LEU A 340 4.28 0.70 7.48
CA LEU A 340 3.68 2.02 7.44
C LEU A 340 4.73 3.10 7.20
N GLN A 341 4.59 3.86 6.11
CA GLN A 341 5.36 5.08 5.91
C GLN A 341 4.50 6.31 6.18
N VAL A 342 4.96 7.20 7.08
CA VAL A 342 4.25 8.45 7.41
C VAL A 342 5.20 9.63 7.25
N ASN A 343 4.84 10.57 6.37
CA ASN A 343 5.50 11.86 6.25
C ASN A 343 4.47 12.97 6.43
N GLY A 344 4.59 13.73 7.49
CA GLY A 344 3.62 14.73 7.90
C GLY A 344 2.86 14.34 9.17
N SER A 345 1.77 15.05 9.49
CA SER A 345 1.10 14.88 10.78
C SER A 345 -0.06 13.88 10.71
N ALA A 346 -0.04 12.89 11.62
CA ALA A 346 -1.08 11.88 11.70
C ALA A 346 -1.33 11.41 13.14
N TYR A 347 -2.61 11.20 13.48
CA TYR A 347 -3.04 10.57 14.72
C TYR A 347 -3.59 9.17 14.45
N TRP A 348 -3.08 8.19 15.19
CA TRP A 348 -3.42 6.77 15.06
C TRP A 348 -4.07 6.29 16.35
N LEU A 349 -5.31 5.80 16.28
CA LEU A 349 -6.08 5.32 17.42
C LEU A 349 -6.49 3.87 17.24
N ASN A 350 -6.20 3.02 18.22
CA ASN A 350 -6.58 1.60 18.20
C ASN A 350 -6.15 0.84 16.93
N CYS A 351 -5.06 1.26 16.30
CA CYS A 351 -4.58 0.66 15.06
C CYS A 351 -3.67 -0.54 15.32
N VAL A 352 -3.59 -1.44 14.34
CA VAL A 352 -2.68 -2.58 14.32
C VAL A 352 -1.69 -2.39 13.17
N ILE A 353 -0.39 -2.54 13.43
CA ILE A 353 0.65 -2.35 12.43
C ILE A 353 1.61 -3.53 12.50
N ASP A 354 1.59 -4.38 11.49
CA ASP A 354 2.41 -5.58 11.39
C ASP A 354 3.46 -5.45 10.29
N GLY A 355 4.74 -5.59 10.66
CA GLY A 355 5.87 -5.50 9.75
C GLY A 355 7.00 -6.47 10.05
N GLY A 356 7.97 -6.53 9.16
CA GLY A 356 9.16 -7.39 9.28
C GLY A 356 10.39 -6.67 9.85
N GLY A 357 10.39 -5.35 9.74
CA GLY A 357 11.46 -4.46 10.23
C GLY A 357 11.23 -3.06 9.65
N ASP A 358 11.76 -2.03 10.31
CA ASP A 358 11.42 -0.64 9.99
C ASP A 358 9.89 -0.44 9.84
N THR A 359 9.15 -1.15 10.73
CA THR A 359 7.69 -1.33 10.65
C THR A 359 6.95 0.00 10.50
N VAL A 360 7.43 1.04 11.19
CA VAL A 360 7.01 2.43 10.97
C VAL A 360 8.21 3.26 10.56
N LEU A 361 8.13 3.88 9.41
CA LEU A 361 9.16 4.79 8.94
C LEU A 361 8.56 6.13 8.51
N GLY A 362 9.40 7.16 8.48
CA GLY A 362 8.95 8.47 8.03
C GLY A 362 9.62 9.63 8.73
N ARG A 363 9.00 10.80 8.52
CA ARG A 363 9.52 12.11 8.95
C ARG A 363 8.49 12.89 9.76
N GLY A 364 7.42 12.26 10.19
CA GLY A 364 6.20 12.70 10.88
C GLY A 364 6.32 13.91 11.67
N PRO A 365 5.37 14.54 12.38
CA PRO A 365 4.93 13.94 13.65
C PRO A 365 3.84 12.90 13.50
N SER A 366 3.97 11.81 14.25
CA SER A 366 2.95 10.78 14.36
C SER A 366 2.66 10.46 15.82
N TYR A 367 1.38 10.47 16.18
CA TYR A 367 0.92 10.15 17.52
C TYR A 367 0.12 8.85 17.49
N PHE A 368 0.63 7.84 18.16
CA PHE A 368 0.00 6.53 18.28
C PHE A 368 -0.60 6.38 19.67
N ASN A 369 -1.89 6.04 19.74
CA ASN A 369 -2.61 5.87 20.98
C ASN A 369 -3.35 4.54 20.98
N HIS A 370 -3.12 3.71 22.01
CA HIS A 370 -3.69 2.36 22.12
C HIS A 370 -3.45 1.46 20.91
N CYS A 371 -2.32 1.67 20.20
CA CYS A 371 -1.98 0.88 19.02
C CYS A 371 -1.18 -0.38 19.39
N THR A 372 -1.27 -1.41 18.54
CA THR A 372 -0.43 -2.61 18.62
C THR A 372 0.49 -2.66 17.42
N LEU A 373 1.79 -2.83 17.66
CA LEU A 373 2.80 -2.97 16.64
C LEU A 373 3.50 -4.32 16.77
N SER A 374 3.70 -5.03 15.65
CA SER A 374 4.48 -6.28 15.60
C SER A 374 5.65 -6.13 14.66
N SER A 375 6.85 -6.61 15.03
CA SER A 375 8.02 -6.54 14.18
C SER A 375 9.02 -7.66 14.44
N TYR A 376 9.66 -8.17 13.39
CA TYR A 376 10.80 -9.08 13.51
C TYR A 376 12.14 -8.34 13.67
N GLY A 377 12.30 -7.20 13.02
CA GLY A 377 13.42 -6.28 13.16
C GLY A 377 13.04 -5.03 13.93
N ALA A 378 13.77 -3.93 13.75
CA ALA A 378 13.46 -2.67 14.41
C ALA A 378 12.04 -2.20 14.10
N PHE A 379 11.33 -1.70 15.12
CA PHE A 379 9.98 -1.17 14.92
C PHE A 379 9.99 0.12 14.12
N MET A 380 10.99 0.97 14.30
CA MET A 380 10.97 2.29 13.70
C MET A 380 12.28 2.68 13.01
N TRP A 381 12.13 3.41 11.91
CA TRP A 381 13.19 4.12 11.21
C TRP A 381 12.83 5.60 11.11
N ILE A 382 13.32 6.41 12.07
CA ILE A 382 12.90 7.80 12.28
C ILE A 382 13.86 8.76 11.60
N ARG A 383 13.31 9.71 10.85
CA ARG A 383 14.05 10.73 10.10
C ARG A 383 13.51 12.15 10.30
N ASN A 384 12.84 12.41 11.41
CA ASN A 384 12.44 13.78 11.73
C ASN A 384 13.67 14.64 12.06
N THR A 385 13.48 15.94 11.93
CA THR A 385 14.45 16.97 12.32
C THR A 385 13.89 17.76 13.51
N ARG A 386 14.64 18.73 14.04
CA ARG A 386 14.23 19.52 15.21
C ARG A 386 13.00 20.40 14.99
N GLU A 387 12.61 20.61 13.74
CA GLU A 387 11.47 21.47 13.36
C GLU A 387 10.11 20.81 13.61
N ASN A 388 10.10 19.50 13.82
CA ASN A 388 8.88 18.76 14.11
C ASN A 388 9.16 17.58 15.04
N HIS A 389 8.12 17.12 15.73
CA HIS A 389 8.17 15.89 16.52
C HIS A 389 8.34 14.65 15.63
N GLY A 390 8.85 13.57 16.22
CA GLY A 390 8.96 12.25 15.60
C GLY A 390 7.74 11.38 15.87
N ASN A 391 7.97 10.17 16.37
CA ASN A 391 6.92 9.22 16.69
C ASN A 391 6.70 9.12 18.20
N ILE A 392 5.48 9.38 18.64
CA ILE A 392 5.07 9.33 20.05
C ILE A 392 4.06 8.20 20.22
N PHE A 393 4.28 7.35 21.21
CA PHE A 393 3.43 6.20 21.53
C PHE A 393 2.91 6.33 22.96
N ASN A 394 1.60 6.33 23.09
CA ASN A 394 0.92 6.36 24.39
C ASN A 394 0.03 5.12 24.53
N ASP A 395 0.18 4.40 25.63
CA ASP A 395 -0.56 3.14 25.90
C ASP A 395 -0.49 2.11 24.76
N CYS A 396 0.62 2.06 24.04
CA CYS A 396 0.79 1.15 22.89
C CYS A 396 1.45 -0.18 23.33
N THR A 397 1.19 -1.23 22.53
CA THR A 397 1.81 -2.55 22.72
C THR A 397 2.80 -2.84 21.60
N PHE A 398 4.04 -3.13 21.95
CA PHE A 398 5.08 -3.58 21.02
C PHE A 398 5.28 -5.09 21.17
N LYS A 399 5.10 -5.85 20.11
CA LYS A 399 5.31 -7.30 20.03
C LYS A 399 6.56 -7.61 19.21
N GLY A 400 7.70 -7.75 19.85
CA GLY A 400 8.95 -8.17 19.22
C GLY A 400 8.89 -9.66 18.88
N LEU A 401 8.93 -9.97 17.59
CA LEU A 401 8.85 -11.35 17.06
C LEU A 401 10.23 -11.91 16.73
N GLY A 402 11.27 -11.08 16.71
CA GLY A 402 12.65 -11.45 16.44
C GLY A 402 13.62 -10.88 17.45
N LYS A 403 14.84 -11.40 17.46
CA LYS A 403 15.92 -10.96 18.39
C LYS A 403 16.38 -9.52 18.16
N ASP A 404 16.14 -8.98 16.97
CA ASP A 404 16.56 -7.63 16.55
C ASP A 404 15.39 -6.62 16.60
N ALA A 405 14.28 -6.96 17.28
CA ALA A 405 13.08 -6.14 17.41
C ALA A 405 13.27 -5.00 18.42
N VAL A 406 14.27 -4.15 18.20
CA VAL A 406 14.50 -2.93 18.99
C VAL A 406 13.48 -1.85 18.60
N ILE A 407 13.15 -0.96 19.54
CA ILE A 407 12.16 0.10 19.34
C ILE A 407 12.56 1.01 18.16
N VAL A 408 13.80 1.49 18.17
CA VAL A 408 14.29 2.43 17.15
C VAL A 408 15.59 1.92 16.54
N ARG A 409 15.65 1.97 15.23
CA ARG A 409 16.89 1.99 14.47
C ARG A 409 17.03 3.36 13.80
N LEU A 410 18.07 4.11 14.14
CA LEU A 410 18.31 5.38 13.45
C LEU A 410 19.02 5.14 12.11
N PRO A 411 18.59 5.82 11.03
CA PRO A 411 19.21 5.71 9.72
C PRO A 411 20.61 6.32 9.69
N ASP A 412 21.32 6.11 8.59
CA ASP A 412 22.55 6.82 8.22
C ASP A 412 23.62 6.86 9.33
N ASN A 413 24.36 5.77 9.45
CA ASN A 413 25.40 5.65 10.47
C ASN A 413 24.88 5.82 11.91
N LYS A 414 23.78 5.18 12.24
CA LYS A 414 23.17 5.16 13.57
C LYS A 414 22.70 6.56 14.04
N GLY A 415 22.18 7.35 13.10
CA GLY A 415 21.57 8.66 13.37
C GLY A 415 22.49 9.85 13.17
N ARG A 416 23.70 9.67 12.65
CA ARG A 416 24.61 10.79 12.40
C ARG A 416 24.00 11.90 11.54
N ASN A 417 23.23 11.53 10.53
CA ASN A 417 22.57 12.49 9.63
C ASN A 417 21.20 12.98 10.15
N TYR A 418 20.68 12.36 11.21
CA TYR A 418 19.42 12.74 11.85
C TYR A 418 19.62 12.84 13.38
N PRO A 419 20.45 13.79 13.83
CA PRO A 419 20.83 13.89 15.22
C PRO A 419 19.68 14.30 16.16
N ASP A 420 18.61 14.87 15.61
CA ASP A 420 17.42 15.31 16.34
C ASP A 420 16.23 14.32 16.23
N ALA A 421 16.51 13.07 15.82
CA ALA A 421 15.47 12.04 15.74
C ALA A 421 14.75 11.86 17.08
N GLU A 422 13.42 11.75 17.05
CA GLU A 422 12.61 11.68 18.26
C GLU A 422 11.72 10.45 18.30
N CYS A 423 11.74 9.75 19.43
CA CYS A 423 10.80 8.68 19.78
C CYS A 423 10.47 8.75 21.26
N VAL A 424 9.19 8.75 21.59
CA VAL A 424 8.72 8.81 22.97
C VAL A 424 7.76 7.66 23.26
N LEU A 425 8.04 6.91 24.31
CA LEU A 425 7.17 5.84 24.84
C LEU A 425 6.56 6.29 26.16
N LEU A 426 5.23 6.29 26.25
CA LEU A 426 4.48 6.58 27.46
C LEU A 426 3.56 5.39 27.78
N ASN A 427 3.71 4.79 28.94
CA ASN A 427 2.86 3.69 29.44
C ASN A 427 2.78 2.48 28.49
N CYS A 428 3.84 2.20 27.74
CA CYS A 428 3.82 1.16 26.71
C CYS A 428 4.07 -0.24 27.27
N THR A 429 3.40 -1.23 26.69
CA THR A 429 3.68 -2.65 26.91
C THR A 429 4.75 -3.12 25.91
N LEU A 430 5.85 -3.67 26.43
CA LEU A 430 6.95 -4.20 25.61
C LEU A 430 7.02 -5.73 25.79
N ASP A 431 6.59 -6.45 24.77
CA ASP A 431 6.57 -7.90 24.74
C ASP A 431 7.56 -8.41 23.68
N GLY A 432 8.60 -9.15 24.11
CA GLY A 432 9.64 -9.66 23.22
C GLY A 432 10.63 -8.60 22.69
N VAL A 433 10.57 -7.36 23.21
CA VAL A 433 11.55 -6.32 22.88
C VAL A 433 12.86 -6.61 23.63
N PRO A 434 14.05 -6.56 22.97
CA PRO A 434 15.34 -6.74 23.62
C PRO A 434 15.57 -5.79 24.80
N SER A 435 16.37 -6.21 25.78
CA SER A 435 16.64 -5.43 27.00
C SER A 435 17.29 -4.08 26.76
N GLU A 436 18.06 -3.94 25.67
CA GLU A 436 18.63 -2.69 25.17
C GLU A 436 17.55 -1.68 24.79
N GLY A 437 16.36 -2.13 24.39
CA GLY A 437 15.18 -1.36 24.02
C GLY A 437 15.35 -0.63 22.71
N PHE A 438 16.33 0.26 22.64
CA PHE A 438 16.64 1.07 21.49
C PHE A 438 17.94 0.59 20.83
N GLY A 439 18.04 0.71 19.52
CA GLY A 439 19.20 0.24 18.76
C GLY A 439 20.46 1.07 19.02
N PRO A 440 21.58 0.69 18.39
CA PRO A 440 22.82 1.44 18.48
C PRO A 440 22.66 2.86 17.94
N ILE A 441 23.18 3.86 18.66
CA ILE A 441 23.12 5.29 18.34
C ILE A 441 24.54 5.84 18.26
N ASP A 442 24.84 6.62 17.24
CA ASP A 442 26.15 7.30 17.09
C ASP A 442 26.29 8.43 18.11
N GLU A 443 27.49 8.60 18.63
CA GLU A 443 27.78 9.67 19.62
C GLU A 443 27.47 11.08 19.10
N SER A 444 27.55 11.28 17.79
CA SER A 444 27.18 12.57 17.17
C SER A 444 25.67 12.83 17.17
N ALA A 445 24.83 11.81 17.40
CA ALA A 445 23.40 11.96 17.57
C ALA A 445 23.02 12.32 19.02
N SER A 446 23.81 13.14 19.69
CA SER A 446 23.63 13.52 21.10
C SER A 446 22.39 14.37 21.38
N THR A 447 21.79 14.94 20.34
CA THR A 447 20.52 15.70 20.40
C THR A 447 19.28 14.87 20.16
N ALA A 448 19.45 13.56 19.88
CA ALA A 448 18.31 12.66 19.72
C ALA A 448 17.43 12.64 20.98
N ASN A 449 16.13 12.82 20.79
CA ASN A 449 15.16 12.91 21.88
C ASN A 449 14.45 11.56 22.05
N LEU A 450 15.10 10.66 22.78
CA LEU A 450 14.58 9.31 23.02
C LEU A 450 14.12 9.22 24.48
N LEU A 451 12.80 9.25 24.69
CA LEU A 451 12.19 9.28 26.02
C LEU A 451 11.39 8.03 26.30
N GLU A 452 11.46 7.55 27.53
CA GLU A 452 10.69 6.40 27.98
C GLU A 452 10.12 6.66 29.38
N PHE A 453 8.81 6.41 29.54
CA PHE A 453 8.10 6.53 30.81
C PHE A 453 7.18 5.34 31.03
N ASN A 454 7.32 4.69 32.20
CA ASN A 454 6.42 3.66 32.68
C ASN A 454 6.18 2.50 31.69
N SER A 455 7.25 2.04 31.02
CA SER A 455 7.18 0.84 30.20
C SER A 455 7.06 -0.41 31.06
N HIS A 456 6.23 -1.37 30.65
CA HIS A 456 5.95 -2.60 31.40
C HIS A 456 5.83 -3.83 30.49
N ASP A 457 5.91 -5.01 31.07
CA ASP A 457 5.67 -6.27 30.37
C ASP A 457 4.16 -6.58 30.27
N ARG A 458 3.82 -7.69 29.60
CA ARG A 458 2.41 -8.14 29.45
C ARG A 458 1.69 -8.41 30.77
N LYS A 459 2.42 -8.56 31.87
CA LYS A 459 1.88 -8.79 33.21
C LYS A 459 1.77 -7.51 34.03
N GLY A 460 2.07 -6.37 33.44
CA GLY A 460 2.09 -5.06 34.09
C GLY A 460 3.29 -4.84 35.01
N LYS A 461 4.32 -5.70 34.94
CA LYS A 461 5.55 -5.54 35.72
C LYS A 461 6.46 -4.54 34.99
N THR A 462 6.98 -3.56 35.73
CA THR A 462 7.98 -2.60 35.24
C THR A 462 9.18 -3.33 34.63
N ILE A 463 9.61 -2.88 33.46
CA ILE A 463 10.74 -3.45 32.74
C ILE A 463 12.05 -3.05 33.37
N ASP A 464 13.04 -3.96 33.35
CA ASP A 464 14.41 -3.67 33.73
C ASP A 464 15.07 -2.80 32.63
N ILE A 465 15.32 -1.54 32.97
CA ILE A 465 15.93 -0.52 32.08
C ILE A 465 17.44 -0.40 32.24
N SER A 466 18.08 -1.25 33.07
CA SER A 466 19.52 -1.16 33.38
C SER A 466 20.42 -1.32 32.14
N LYS A 467 19.92 -1.96 31.09
CA LYS A 467 20.63 -2.18 29.82
C LYS A 467 20.22 -1.21 28.70
N ARG A 468 19.37 -0.23 28.99
CA ARG A 468 18.97 0.76 27.98
C ARG A 468 20.17 1.53 27.44
N ASN A 469 20.11 1.87 26.17
CA ASN A 469 21.10 2.76 25.55
C ASN A 469 21.19 4.08 26.34
N LYS A 470 22.41 4.59 26.58
CA LYS A 470 22.65 5.82 27.34
C LYS A 470 21.99 7.09 26.78
N HIS A 471 21.63 7.08 25.51
CA HIS A 471 20.89 8.18 24.87
C HIS A 471 19.39 8.18 25.19
N VAL A 472 18.88 7.10 25.81
CA VAL A 472 17.48 7.01 26.23
C VAL A 472 17.34 7.61 27.62
N ARG A 473 16.54 8.68 27.72
CA ARG A 473 16.21 9.30 28.99
C ARG A 473 14.97 8.66 29.58
N GLN A 474 15.12 8.09 30.78
CA GLN A 474 13.99 7.62 31.58
C GLN A 474 13.36 8.82 32.30
N LEU A 475 12.05 8.99 32.13
CA LEU A 475 11.30 10.08 32.75
C LEU A 475 10.82 9.68 34.14
N ASP A 476 10.95 10.61 35.10
CA ASP A 476 10.45 10.50 36.47
C ASP A 476 9.07 11.18 36.58
N ALA A 477 8.12 10.52 37.19
CA ALA A 477 6.73 11.00 37.31
C ALA A 477 6.61 12.39 37.97
N LEU A 478 7.51 12.75 38.89
CA LEU A 478 7.45 14.02 39.60
C LEU A 478 8.35 15.08 38.96
N LYS A 479 9.60 14.71 38.65
CA LYS A 479 10.58 15.64 38.10
C LYS A 479 10.28 16.04 36.66
N ASP A 480 9.70 15.14 35.87
CA ASP A 480 9.39 15.31 34.45
C ASP A 480 7.88 15.44 34.16
N ALA A 481 7.08 15.76 35.17
CA ALA A 481 5.61 15.86 35.04
C ALA A 481 5.17 16.79 33.89
N GLU A 482 5.84 17.91 33.69
CA GLU A 482 5.55 18.83 32.59
C GLU A 482 5.85 18.18 31.23
N THR A 483 7.00 17.50 31.08
CA THR A 483 7.40 16.81 29.85
C THR A 483 6.42 15.69 29.52
N ILE A 484 6.07 14.87 30.53
CA ILE A 484 5.08 13.80 30.38
C ILE A 484 3.74 14.37 29.93
N GLY A 485 3.29 15.47 30.58
CA GLY A 485 2.04 16.13 30.21
C GLY A 485 2.02 16.67 28.78
N LYS A 486 3.12 17.24 28.31
CA LYS A 486 3.25 17.70 26.92
C LYS A 486 3.15 16.56 25.91
N TYR A 487 3.93 15.48 26.10
CA TYR A 487 3.91 14.34 25.18
C TYR A 487 2.63 13.48 25.30
N SER A 488 1.90 13.56 26.39
CA SER A 488 0.58 12.93 26.52
C SER A 488 -0.52 13.71 25.78
N ASN A 489 -0.24 14.94 25.34
CA ASN A 489 -1.18 15.78 24.60
C ASN A 489 -0.92 15.69 23.09
N ALA A 490 -1.73 14.93 22.39
CA ALA A 490 -1.62 14.73 20.94
C ALA A 490 -1.68 16.05 20.17
N SER A 491 -2.53 17.00 20.57
CA SER A 491 -2.63 18.31 19.90
C SER A 491 -1.33 19.12 20.03
N TRP A 492 -0.63 19.02 21.15
CA TRP A 492 0.68 19.66 21.29
C TRP A 492 1.73 19.02 20.38
N VAL A 493 1.77 17.70 20.30
CA VAL A 493 2.72 16.96 19.44
C VAL A 493 2.47 17.23 17.96
N LEU A 494 1.22 17.18 17.55
CA LEU A 494 0.82 17.26 16.14
C LEU A 494 0.63 18.71 15.66
N ASN A 495 0.55 19.66 16.59
CA ASN A 495 0.30 21.07 16.32
C ASN A 495 -1.05 21.33 15.61
N TRP A 496 -2.12 20.56 16.00
CA TRP A 496 -3.49 20.72 15.50
C TRP A 496 -4.56 20.05 16.39
#